data_ff8331523ec2f020ceed77bd86af6db0
#
_entry.id   ff8331523ec2f020ceed77bd86af6db0
#
_cell.length_a   1.000
_cell.length_b   1.000
_cell.length_c   1.000
_cell.angle_alpha   90.00
_cell.angle_beta   90.00
_cell.angle_gamma   90.00
#
_symmetry.space_group_name_H-M   'P 1'
#
loop_
_entity.id
_entity.type
_entity.pdbx_description
1 polymer ?
#
loop_
_entity_poly.entity_id
_entity_poly.type
_entity_poly.pdbx_seq_one_letter_code
_entity_poly.pdbx_strand_id
1 'polypeptide(L)'
;MRSAALTLLVACLSPAAFAADPAPFFDGKSLAGWEGLPKYWKVVDGAIVGSTMPDGLSGHNTFLCSTRKYKDFELSFQVRLKGAGANSGVQIRSEVIDKDKFVVKGPQADMGAMYWGSLYGERLPGGLMKASPPEKVKAVLKPDDFNDYSIKCVGKHVTIKLNGETMVDGDFPNMDDEGIIAWQLHATRPPGMEATFRKIEFKEIK
;
A
#
# COMPACT_ATOMS: atom_id res chain seq x y z
N MET A 1 26.86 -67.52 34.21
CA MET A 1 25.85 -66.47 34.39
C MET A 1 26.23 -65.34 33.47
N ARG A 2 25.48 -65.13 32.39
CA ARG A 2 25.69 -64.05 31.38
C ARG A 2 24.60 -63.00 31.61
N SER A 3 25.00 -61.82 32.06
CA SER A 3 24.13 -60.64 32.20
C SER A 3 23.92 -60.00 30.84
N ALA A 4 22.66 -59.94 30.40
CA ALA A 4 22.28 -59.16 29.21
C ALA A 4 21.97 -57.73 29.66
N ALA A 5 22.70 -56.75 29.11
CA ALA A 5 22.40 -55.34 29.31
C ALA A 5 21.34 -54.89 28.27
N LEU A 6 20.20 -54.43 28.77
CA LEU A 6 19.12 -53.88 27.96
C LEU A 6 19.37 -52.39 27.74
N THR A 7 19.73 -51.98 26.52
CA THR A 7 19.95 -50.59 26.16
C THR A 7 18.60 -49.98 25.77
N LEU A 8 18.11 -49.04 26.58
CA LEU A 8 16.86 -48.29 26.31
C LEU A 8 17.16 -47.15 25.34
N LEU A 9 16.65 -47.24 24.13
CA LEU A 9 16.75 -46.18 23.13
C LEU A 9 15.65 -45.14 23.38
N VAL A 10 15.99 -43.99 23.91
CA VAL A 10 15.04 -42.87 24.09
C VAL A 10 15.01 -42.09 22.77
N ALA A 11 13.88 -42.23 22.04
CA ALA A 11 13.62 -41.44 20.86
C ALA A 11 13.18 -40.02 21.28
N CYS A 12 14.04 -39.02 21.11
CA CYS A 12 13.67 -37.60 21.25
C CYS A 12 12.80 -37.20 20.06
N LEU A 13 11.49 -37.07 20.27
CA LEU A 13 10.56 -36.44 19.37
C LEU A 13 10.79 -34.89 19.46
N SER A 14 11.46 -34.32 18.48
CA SER A 14 11.53 -32.87 18.34
C SER A 14 10.14 -32.35 17.98
N PRO A 15 9.59 -31.34 18.69
CA PRO A 15 8.32 -30.73 18.29
C PRO A 15 8.49 -30.05 16.93
N ALA A 16 7.62 -30.39 15.98
CA ALA A 16 7.52 -29.66 14.73
C ALA A 16 7.15 -28.21 15.03
N ALA A 17 8.02 -27.29 14.71
CA ALA A 17 7.71 -25.86 14.79
C ALA A 17 6.63 -25.57 13.75
N PHE A 18 5.40 -25.31 14.20
CA PHE A 18 4.37 -24.75 13.34
C PHE A 18 4.86 -23.37 12.90
N ALA A 19 5.04 -23.18 11.59
CA ALA A 19 5.27 -21.85 11.04
C ALA A 19 4.07 -20.99 11.44
N ALA A 20 4.33 -19.90 12.15
CA ALA A 20 3.29 -18.93 12.48
C ALA A 20 2.67 -18.41 11.17
N ASP A 21 1.35 -18.27 11.14
CA ASP A 21 0.68 -17.65 10.01
C ASP A 21 1.31 -16.29 9.72
N PRO A 22 1.53 -15.93 8.43
CA PRO A 22 2.10 -14.65 8.09
C PRO A 22 1.25 -13.53 8.70
N ALA A 23 1.92 -12.53 9.29
CA ALA A 23 1.23 -11.39 9.88
C ALA A 23 0.24 -10.77 8.87
N PRO A 24 -0.94 -10.34 9.31
CA PRO A 24 -1.92 -9.72 8.42
C PRO A 24 -1.33 -8.49 7.74
N PHE A 25 -1.82 -8.15 6.55
CA PHE A 25 -1.39 -6.97 5.81
C PHE A 25 -1.53 -5.68 6.64
N PHE A 26 -2.63 -5.56 7.38
CA PHE A 26 -2.88 -4.51 8.37
C PHE A 26 -3.77 -5.08 9.47
N ASP A 27 -3.39 -4.86 10.73
CA ASP A 27 -4.08 -5.41 11.91
C ASP A 27 -5.20 -4.50 12.46
N GLY A 28 -5.35 -3.30 11.90
CA GLY A 28 -6.30 -2.28 12.38
C GLY A 28 -5.92 -1.61 13.70
N LYS A 29 -4.79 -1.94 14.30
CA LYS A 29 -4.40 -1.48 15.65
C LYS A 29 -3.06 -0.78 15.67
N SER A 30 -2.12 -1.22 14.84
CA SER A 30 -0.75 -0.74 14.82
C SER A 30 -0.22 -0.61 13.39
N LEU A 31 0.95 -0.01 13.25
CA LEU A 31 1.71 0.02 12.01
C LEU A 31 2.75 -1.12 11.95
N ALA A 32 2.55 -2.22 12.69
CA ALA A 32 3.41 -3.39 12.60
C ALA A 32 3.42 -3.94 11.16
N GLY A 33 4.61 -4.20 10.60
CA GLY A 33 4.77 -4.57 9.19
C GLY A 33 4.84 -3.38 8.22
N TRP A 34 4.88 -2.15 8.75
CA TRP A 34 5.00 -0.92 7.98
C TRP A 34 6.11 -0.03 8.52
N GLU A 35 6.82 0.67 7.64
CA GLU A 35 7.89 1.61 7.95
C GLU A 35 7.62 2.97 7.28
N GLY A 36 7.80 4.05 8.01
CA GLY A 36 7.61 5.42 7.53
C GLY A 36 8.05 6.41 8.60
N LEU A 37 8.02 7.71 8.30
CA LEU A 37 8.34 8.75 9.29
C LEU A 37 7.24 8.83 10.36
N PRO A 38 7.51 8.48 11.64
CA PRO A 38 6.48 8.33 12.68
C PRO A 38 5.66 9.60 12.92
N LYS A 39 6.24 10.76 12.66
CA LYS A 39 5.55 12.06 12.82
C LYS A 39 4.36 12.26 11.88
N TYR A 40 4.31 11.52 10.78
CA TYR A 40 3.28 11.68 9.76
C TYR A 40 2.21 10.59 9.78
N TRP A 41 2.49 9.43 10.38
CA TRP A 41 1.63 8.26 10.26
C TRP A 41 1.15 7.74 11.60
N LYS A 42 -0.12 7.42 11.71
CA LYS A 42 -0.74 6.83 12.90
C LYS A 42 -1.92 5.94 12.52
N VAL A 43 -2.34 5.10 13.47
CA VAL A 43 -3.61 4.36 13.39
C VAL A 43 -4.64 5.08 14.28
N VAL A 44 -5.81 5.34 13.73
CA VAL A 44 -6.95 5.94 14.44
C VAL A 44 -8.21 5.19 14.05
N ASP A 45 -8.92 4.62 15.04
CA ASP A 45 -10.19 3.90 14.84
C ASP A 45 -10.14 2.85 13.72
N GLY A 46 -9.05 2.08 13.66
CA GLY A 46 -8.87 1.04 12.66
C GLY A 46 -8.48 1.56 11.26
N ALA A 47 -8.16 2.84 11.12
CA ALA A 47 -7.72 3.46 9.87
C ALA A 47 -6.24 3.83 9.93
N ILE A 48 -5.54 3.72 8.80
CA ILE A 48 -4.24 4.37 8.60
C ILE A 48 -4.51 5.84 8.28
N VAL A 49 -3.95 6.73 9.08
CA VAL A 49 -4.03 8.18 8.88
C VAL A 49 -2.64 8.74 8.66
N GLY A 50 -2.46 9.33 7.49
CA GLY A 50 -1.27 10.11 7.16
C GLY A 50 -1.60 11.60 7.19
N SER A 51 -0.76 12.44 7.82
CA SER A 51 -1.00 13.88 7.89
C SER A 51 0.30 14.66 7.86
N THR A 52 0.32 15.71 7.06
CA THR A 52 1.37 16.73 7.05
C THR A 52 0.92 18.04 7.71
N MET A 53 -0.29 18.04 8.31
CA MET A 53 -0.84 19.22 8.97
C MET A 53 -0.20 19.45 10.34
N PRO A 54 -0.01 20.71 10.76
CA PRO A 54 -0.34 21.96 10.04
C PRO A 54 0.79 22.48 9.14
N ASP A 55 1.98 21.90 9.20
CA ASP A 55 3.20 22.50 8.66
C ASP A 55 3.38 22.28 7.15
N GLY A 56 2.62 21.33 6.58
CA GLY A 56 2.85 20.85 5.21
C GLY A 56 4.07 19.93 5.11
N LEU A 57 4.43 19.59 3.90
CA LEU A 57 5.60 18.79 3.55
C LEU A 57 6.25 19.39 2.31
N SER A 58 7.52 19.74 2.39
CA SER A 58 8.26 20.36 1.28
C SER A 58 9.35 19.45 0.74
N GLY A 59 9.64 19.64 -0.55
CA GLY A 59 10.80 19.07 -1.24
C GLY A 59 10.63 17.65 -1.77
N HIS A 60 9.82 16.78 -1.16
CA HIS A 60 9.61 15.40 -1.63
C HIS A 60 8.34 14.81 -1.04
N ASN A 61 7.79 13.79 -1.74
CA ASN A 61 6.76 12.94 -1.19
C ASN A 61 7.36 11.97 -0.17
N THR A 62 6.60 11.57 0.85
CA THR A 62 7.00 10.56 1.81
C THR A 62 5.94 9.45 1.89
N PHE A 63 6.37 8.27 2.30
CA PHE A 63 5.54 7.08 2.21
C PHE A 63 5.54 6.26 3.51
N LEU A 64 4.44 5.55 3.75
CA LEU A 64 4.37 4.43 4.69
C LEU A 64 4.51 3.15 3.88
N CYS A 65 5.61 2.47 4.02
CA CYS A 65 6.06 1.36 3.19
C CYS A 65 5.84 0.02 3.89
N SER A 66 5.33 -0.98 3.19
CA SER A 66 5.31 -2.35 3.72
C SER A 66 6.73 -2.90 3.87
N THR A 67 6.97 -3.67 4.95
CA THR A 67 8.25 -4.36 5.16
C THR A 67 8.39 -5.62 4.30
N ARG A 68 7.28 -6.11 3.74
CA ARG A 68 7.21 -7.24 2.81
C ARG A 68 7.00 -6.75 1.39
N LYS A 69 7.46 -7.55 0.43
CA LYS A 69 7.12 -7.42 -0.99
C LYS A 69 5.92 -8.28 -1.32
N TYR A 70 5.17 -7.87 -2.33
CA TYR A 70 3.97 -8.55 -2.83
C TYR A 70 4.04 -8.67 -4.35
N LYS A 71 3.58 -9.82 -4.86
CA LYS A 71 3.56 -10.13 -6.28
C LYS A 71 2.16 -9.90 -6.84
N ASP A 72 1.27 -10.85 -6.68
CA ASP A 72 -0.10 -10.78 -7.18
C ASP A 72 -1.07 -10.60 -6.00
N PHE A 73 -1.97 -9.63 -6.11
CA PHE A 73 -2.85 -9.28 -4.99
C PHE A 73 -4.11 -8.54 -5.44
N GLU A 74 -5.07 -8.53 -4.53
CA GLU A 74 -6.21 -7.61 -4.50
C GLU A 74 -6.13 -6.79 -3.21
N LEU A 75 -6.25 -5.48 -3.32
CA LEU A 75 -6.29 -4.52 -2.22
C LEU A 75 -7.54 -3.66 -2.39
N SER A 76 -8.38 -3.59 -1.38
CA SER A 76 -9.52 -2.67 -1.34
C SER A 76 -9.54 -1.86 -0.04
N PHE A 77 -10.03 -0.64 -0.11
CA PHE A 77 -10.11 0.28 1.02
C PHE A 77 -11.05 1.44 0.71
N GLN A 78 -11.38 2.22 1.74
CA GLN A 78 -11.99 3.53 1.59
C GLN A 78 -10.95 4.62 1.86
N VAL A 79 -10.91 5.63 1.00
CA VAL A 79 -9.99 6.77 1.13
C VAL A 79 -10.73 8.10 1.17
N ARG A 80 -10.27 9.00 2.05
CA ARG A 80 -10.68 10.40 2.07
C ARG A 80 -9.44 11.27 2.19
N LEU A 81 -9.40 12.31 1.36
CA LEU A 81 -8.35 13.33 1.38
C LEU A 81 -8.92 14.62 1.96
N LYS A 82 -8.12 15.33 2.76
CA LYS A 82 -8.44 16.65 3.31
C LYS A 82 -7.28 17.61 3.10
N GLY A 83 -7.58 18.86 2.85
CA GLY A 83 -6.60 19.93 2.62
C GLY A 83 -6.62 20.43 1.18
N ALA A 84 -6.26 21.69 1.01
CA ALA A 84 -6.20 22.30 -0.32
C ALA A 84 -5.09 21.64 -1.17
N GLY A 85 -5.46 21.10 -2.33
CA GLY A 85 -4.54 20.40 -3.21
C GLY A 85 -4.06 19.04 -2.65
N ALA A 86 -4.83 18.44 -1.72
CA ALA A 86 -4.51 17.12 -1.18
C ALA A 86 -4.37 16.09 -2.31
N ASN A 87 -3.26 15.35 -2.27
CA ASN A 87 -2.89 14.32 -3.22
C ASN A 87 -2.24 13.16 -2.47
N SER A 88 -2.58 11.97 -2.85
CA SER A 88 -2.07 10.73 -2.28
C SER A 88 -2.07 9.63 -3.33
N GLY A 89 -1.71 8.42 -2.92
CA GLY A 89 -1.74 7.26 -3.78
C GLY A 89 -1.28 6.01 -3.05
N VAL A 90 -1.44 4.88 -3.72
CA VAL A 90 -0.89 3.60 -3.28
C VAL A 90 0.14 3.12 -4.28
N GLN A 91 1.38 3.06 -3.86
CA GLN A 91 2.46 2.43 -4.61
C GLN A 91 2.27 0.93 -4.67
N ILE A 92 2.47 0.34 -5.82
CA ILE A 92 2.41 -1.10 -6.04
C ILE A 92 3.71 -1.57 -6.69
N ARG A 93 4.22 -2.73 -6.30
CA ARG A 93 5.46 -3.30 -6.84
C ARG A 93 6.62 -2.30 -6.95
N SER A 94 6.76 -1.49 -5.93
CA SER A 94 7.67 -0.37 -5.89
C SER A 94 8.90 -0.66 -5.03
N GLU A 95 9.85 0.25 -5.00
CA GLU A 95 11.07 0.18 -4.18
C GLU A 95 11.31 1.47 -3.39
N VAL A 96 11.86 1.34 -2.19
CA VAL A 96 12.33 2.49 -1.40
C VAL A 96 13.71 2.89 -1.92
N ILE A 97 13.85 4.13 -2.37
CA ILE A 97 15.11 4.68 -2.90
C ILE A 97 15.84 5.63 -1.93
N ASP A 98 15.15 6.10 -0.89
CA ASP A 98 15.72 6.90 0.20
C ASP A 98 15.01 6.50 1.49
N LYS A 99 15.73 5.78 2.38
CA LYS A 99 15.17 5.28 3.64
C LYS A 99 15.04 6.36 4.70
N ASP A 100 15.86 7.39 4.67
CA ASP A 100 15.82 8.46 5.68
C ASP A 100 14.57 9.34 5.50
N LYS A 101 14.08 9.43 4.27
CA LYS A 101 12.89 10.23 3.90
C LYS A 101 11.70 9.37 3.49
N PHE A 102 11.88 8.07 3.42
CA PHE A 102 10.90 7.13 2.86
C PHE A 102 10.39 7.59 1.49
N VAL A 103 11.33 7.84 0.58
CA VAL A 103 11.03 8.15 -0.83
C VAL A 103 10.97 6.86 -1.62
N VAL A 104 9.94 6.73 -2.45
CA VAL A 104 9.64 5.51 -3.21
C VAL A 104 9.68 5.80 -4.71
N LYS A 105 10.01 4.77 -5.50
CA LYS A 105 9.97 4.76 -6.95
C LYS A 105 9.17 3.56 -7.43
N GLY A 106 8.28 3.76 -8.38
CA GLY A 106 7.48 2.69 -8.98
C GLY A 106 6.08 3.14 -9.40
N PRO A 107 5.22 2.19 -9.83
CA PRO A 107 3.84 2.47 -10.19
C PRO A 107 2.99 2.85 -8.98
N GLN A 108 2.11 3.83 -9.16
CA GLN A 108 1.20 4.36 -8.14
C GLN A 108 -0.24 4.40 -8.65
N ALA A 109 -1.15 3.76 -7.94
CA ALA A 109 -2.58 4.01 -8.08
C ALA A 109 -2.89 5.35 -7.41
N ASP A 110 -3.16 6.37 -8.22
CA ASP A 110 -3.14 7.78 -7.81
C ASP A 110 -4.49 8.28 -7.31
N MET A 111 -4.44 9.27 -6.42
CA MET A 111 -5.60 9.88 -5.77
C MET A 111 -5.34 11.37 -5.57
N GLY A 112 -6.18 12.20 -6.17
CA GLY A 112 -6.11 13.64 -6.00
C GLY A 112 -6.14 14.39 -7.32
N ALA A 113 -6.66 15.62 -7.29
CA ALA A 113 -6.80 16.49 -8.44
C ALA A 113 -7.34 15.74 -9.68
N MET A 114 -6.61 15.81 -10.80
CA MET A 114 -7.00 15.15 -12.06
C MET A 114 -6.57 13.67 -12.16
N TYR A 115 -5.90 13.14 -11.13
CA TYR A 115 -5.28 11.79 -11.20
C TYR A 115 -6.08 10.69 -10.50
N TRP A 116 -7.25 10.99 -9.93
CA TRP A 116 -8.07 9.97 -9.27
C TRP A 116 -8.29 8.74 -10.15
N GLY A 117 -7.83 7.59 -9.67
CA GLY A 117 -7.95 6.32 -10.38
C GLY A 117 -6.95 6.09 -11.51
N SER A 118 -6.04 7.01 -11.79
CA SER A 118 -4.96 6.83 -12.77
C SER A 118 -3.87 5.92 -12.23
N LEU A 119 -3.08 5.31 -13.13
CA LEU A 119 -1.80 4.68 -12.80
C LEU A 119 -0.67 5.65 -13.19
N TYR A 120 0.09 6.08 -12.20
CA TYR A 120 1.21 7.01 -12.34
C TYR A 120 2.53 6.31 -12.04
N GLY A 121 3.61 6.69 -12.70
CA GLY A 121 4.95 6.22 -12.42
C GLY A 121 5.71 7.20 -11.55
N GLU A 122 5.61 7.04 -10.22
CA GLU A 122 6.37 7.88 -9.29
C GLU A 122 7.87 7.70 -9.53
N ARG A 123 8.54 8.79 -9.92
CA ARG A 123 9.96 8.81 -10.31
C ARG A 123 10.34 7.84 -11.43
N LEU A 124 9.37 7.39 -12.22
CA LEU A 124 9.62 6.65 -13.45
C LEU A 124 9.66 7.60 -14.66
N PRO A 125 10.44 7.27 -15.70
CA PRO A 125 10.40 8.03 -16.96
C PRO A 125 8.96 8.08 -17.51
N GLY A 126 8.54 9.27 -17.96
CA GLY A 126 7.21 9.47 -18.54
C GLY A 126 6.10 9.76 -17.53
N GLY A 127 6.28 9.48 -16.25
CA GLY A 127 5.30 9.78 -15.21
C GLY A 127 3.97 9.05 -15.42
N LEU A 128 2.98 9.67 -16.01
CA LEU A 128 1.64 9.09 -16.21
C LEU A 128 1.68 7.84 -17.11
N MET A 129 1.41 6.67 -16.52
CA MET A 129 1.40 5.38 -17.23
C MET A 129 0.06 5.12 -17.93
N LYS A 130 -1.06 5.43 -17.24
CA LYS A 130 -2.42 5.30 -17.77
C LYS A 130 -3.34 6.29 -17.09
N ALA A 131 -3.91 7.21 -17.84
CA ALA A 131 -4.92 8.15 -17.33
C ALA A 131 -6.25 7.44 -17.09
N SER A 132 -6.92 7.77 -15.99
CA SER A 132 -8.34 7.47 -15.78
C SER A 132 -9.20 8.33 -16.72
N PRO A 133 -10.34 7.83 -17.21
CA PRO A 133 -11.27 8.64 -18.01
C PRO A 133 -11.90 9.75 -17.16
N PRO A 134 -11.69 11.06 -17.49
CA PRO A 134 -12.17 12.16 -16.64
C PRO A 134 -13.66 12.16 -16.39
N GLU A 135 -14.45 11.79 -17.40
CA GLU A 135 -15.92 11.73 -17.29
C GLU A 135 -16.39 10.65 -16.31
N LYS A 136 -15.70 9.50 -16.28
CA LYS A 136 -15.98 8.45 -15.31
C LYS A 136 -15.64 8.89 -13.89
N VAL A 137 -14.46 9.51 -13.71
CA VAL A 137 -14.07 10.07 -12.41
C VAL A 137 -15.11 11.06 -11.92
N LYS A 138 -15.49 12.04 -12.75
CA LYS A 138 -16.50 13.04 -12.43
C LYS A 138 -17.85 12.44 -12.05
N ALA A 139 -18.25 11.33 -12.68
CA ALA A 139 -19.53 10.68 -12.43
C ALA A 139 -19.60 10.00 -11.05
N VAL A 140 -18.47 9.51 -10.52
CA VAL A 140 -18.48 8.66 -9.32
C VAL A 140 -17.71 9.23 -8.13
N LEU A 141 -16.79 10.18 -8.34
CA LEU A 141 -15.99 10.76 -7.25
C LEU A 141 -16.88 11.50 -6.25
N LYS A 142 -16.67 11.24 -4.97
CA LYS A 142 -17.30 11.94 -3.85
C LYS A 142 -16.25 12.88 -3.25
N PRO A 143 -16.23 14.17 -3.63
CA PRO A 143 -15.32 15.15 -3.06
C PRO A 143 -15.52 15.21 -1.54
N ASP A 144 -14.42 15.34 -0.79
CA ASP A 144 -14.40 15.52 0.67
C ASP A 144 -15.01 14.36 1.49
N ASP A 145 -15.46 13.28 0.85
CA ASP A 145 -16.01 12.09 1.50
C ASP A 145 -15.16 10.84 1.21
N PHE A 146 -15.53 9.74 1.85
CA PHE A 146 -14.89 8.45 1.61
C PHE A 146 -15.29 7.88 0.25
N ASN A 147 -14.26 7.54 -0.52
CA ASN A 147 -14.38 6.86 -1.80
C ASN A 147 -13.91 5.41 -1.66
N ASP A 148 -14.67 4.46 -2.19
CA ASP A 148 -14.23 3.09 -2.33
C ASP A 148 -13.17 3.00 -3.42
N TYR A 149 -12.05 2.36 -3.11
CA TYR A 149 -10.92 2.21 -4.01
C TYR A 149 -10.44 0.77 -4.03
N SER A 150 -10.18 0.21 -5.20
CA SER A 150 -9.61 -1.13 -5.30
C SER A 150 -8.53 -1.21 -6.37
N ILE A 151 -7.53 -2.03 -6.09
CA ILE A 151 -6.38 -2.31 -6.95
C ILE A 151 -6.24 -3.82 -7.03
N LYS A 152 -6.25 -4.35 -8.26
CA LYS A 152 -5.91 -5.74 -8.53
C LYS A 152 -4.68 -5.78 -9.42
N CYS A 153 -3.71 -6.59 -9.02
CA CYS A 153 -2.43 -6.75 -9.70
C CYS A 153 -2.17 -8.24 -9.90
N VAL A 154 -2.19 -8.74 -11.15
CA VAL A 154 -1.94 -10.15 -11.48
C VAL A 154 -1.03 -10.23 -12.71
N GLY A 155 0.13 -10.86 -12.56
CA GLY A 155 1.16 -10.79 -13.60
C GLY A 155 1.50 -9.34 -13.93
N LYS A 156 1.41 -8.92 -15.14
CA LYS A 156 1.63 -7.53 -15.59
C LYS A 156 0.32 -6.73 -15.71
N HIS A 157 -0.81 -7.35 -15.40
CA HIS A 157 -2.13 -6.74 -15.50
C HIS A 157 -2.50 -5.98 -14.24
N VAL A 158 -2.97 -4.73 -14.40
CA VAL A 158 -3.45 -3.88 -13.31
C VAL A 158 -4.87 -3.42 -13.60
N THR A 159 -5.77 -3.65 -12.64
CA THR A 159 -7.11 -3.07 -12.64
C THR A 159 -7.25 -2.13 -11.45
N ILE A 160 -7.69 -0.89 -11.68
CA ILE A 160 -8.00 0.11 -10.66
C ILE A 160 -9.48 0.48 -10.77
N LYS A 161 -10.19 0.50 -9.62
CA LYS A 161 -11.58 0.95 -9.56
C LYS A 161 -11.74 2.05 -8.52
N LEU A 162 -12.61 3.00 -8.83
CA LEU A 162 -13.07 4.09 -7.97
C LEU A 162 -14.59 4.03 -7.85
N ASN A 163 -15.12 3.85 -6.63
CA ASN A 163 -16.56 3.72 -6.35
C ASN A 163 -17.26 2.69 -7.26
N GLY A 164 -16.58 1.55 -7.50
CA GLY A 164 -17.07 0.46 -8.34
C GLY A 164 -16.81 0.61 -9.84
N GLU A 165 -16.53 1.84 -10.34
CA GLU A 165 -16.26 2.08 -11.75
C GLU A 165 -14.79 1.80 -12.10
N THR A 166 -14.56 1.09 -13.22
CA THR A 166 -13.21 0.78 -13.68
C THR A 166 -12.56 2.00 -14.32
N MET A 167 -11.43 2.42 -13.74
CA MET A 167 -10.63 3.56 -14.17
C MET A 167 -9.43 3.14 -15.02
N VAL A 168 -8.72 2.11 -14.57
CA VAL A 168 -7.61 1.49 -15.30
C VAL A 168 -7.88 0.01 -15.43
N ASP A 169 -7.63 -0.53 -16.60
CA ASP A 169 -7.64 -1.95 -16.90
C ASP A 169 -6.66 -2.16 -18.05
N GLY A 170 -5.56 -2.92 -17.82
CA GLY A 170 -4.53 -3.09 -18.86
C GLY A 170 -3.23 -3.70 -18.38
N ASP A 171 -2.39 -4.02 -19.36
CA ASP A 171 -1.09 -4.64 -19.18
C ASP A 171 0.03 -3.61 -19.17
N PHE A 172 0.97 -3.78 -18.22
CA PHE A 172 2.14 -2.92 -18.01
C PHE A 172 3.41 -3.78 -18.01
N PRO A 173 3.92 -4.20 -19.19
CA PRO A 173 4.98 -5.21 -19.31
C PRO A 173 6.29 -4.81 -18.63
N ASN A 174 6.56 -3.52 -18.52
CA ASN A 174 7.78 -2.98 -17.89
C ASN A 174 7.67 -2.81 -16.36
N MET A 175 6.54 -3.15 -15.75
CA MET A 175 6.38 -3.13 -14.31
C MET A 175 7.11 -4.32 -13.69
N ASP A 176 7.73 -4.13 -12.51
CA ASP A 176 8.36 -5.21 -11.76
C ASP A 176 7.36 -6.33 -11.40
N ASP A 177 7.86 -7.56 -11.21
CA ASP A 177 7.01 -8.71 -10.88
C ASP A 177 6.55 -8.68 -9.42
N GLU A 178 7.36 -8.10 -8.54
CA GLU A 178 7.08 -7.93 -7.11
C GLU A 178 7.69 -6.64 -6.58
N GLY A 179 7.20 -6.14 -5.48
CA GLY A 179 7.74 -4.98 -4.79
C GLY A 179 6.91 -4.62 -3.57
N ILE A 180 7.29 -3.56 -2.89
CA ILE A 180 6.54 -3.07 -1.74
C ILE A 180 5.21 -2.45 -2.19
N ILE A 181 4.27 -2.39 -1.24
CA ILE A 181 3.10 -1.52 -1.27
C ILE A 181 3.37 -0.35 -0.33
N ALA A 182 3.03 0.87 -0.73
CA ALA A 182 3.23 2.02 0.13
C ALA A 182 2.12 3.07 -0.03
N TRP A 183 1.74 3.69 1.09
CA TRP A 183 0.77 4.79 1.16
C TRP A 183 1.51 6.12 1.05
N GLN A 184 1.05 7.04 0.22
CA GLN A 184 1.72 8.31 -0.04
C GLN A 184 1.16 9.45 0.81
N LEU A 185 2.05 10.35 1.25
CA LEU A 185 1.75 11.74 1.54
C LEU A 185 2.51 12.62 0.55
N HIS A 186 1.76 13.33 -0.28
CA HIS A 186 2.32 14.23 -1.27
C HIS A 186 2.85 15.51 -0.62
N ALA A 187 3.93 16.06 -1.17
CA ALA A 187 4.46 17.35 -0.77
C ALA A 187 3.40 18.45 -0.95
N THR A 188 3.07 19.13 0.12
CA THR A 188 2.03 20.17 0.17
C THR A 188 2.50 21.37 0.98
N ARG A 189 2.06 22.57 0.60
CA ARG A 189 2.28 23.77 1.39
C ARG A 189 1.39 23.79 2.65
N PRO A 190 1.75 24.56 3.69
CA PRO A 190 0.85 24.77 4.82
C PRO A 190 -0.55 25.22 4.37
N PRO A 191 -1.61 24.80 5.05
CA PRO A 191 -1.63 24.01 6.28
C PRO A 191 -1.45 22.49 6.08
N GLY A 192 -0.98 22.00 4.94
CA GLY A 192 -0.76 20.60 4.68
C GLY A 192 -2.01 19.83 4.26
N MET A 193 -1.92 18.49 4.36
CA MET A 193 -3.00 17.59 3.98
C MET A 193 -3.15 16.43 4.99
N GLU A 194 -4.29 15.77 4.93
CA GLU A 194 -4.56 14.49 5.59
C GLU A 194 -5.12 13.48 4.58
N ALA A 195 -4.59 12.26 4.61
CA ALA A 195 -5.14 11.11 3.92
C ALA A 195 -5.57 10.06 4.95
N THR A 196 -6.81 9.61 4.88
CA THR A 196 -7.37 8.56 5.76
C THR A 196 -7.73 7.35 4.92
N PHE A 197 -7.18 6.17 5.27
CA PHE A 197 -7.44 4.89 4.63
C PHE A 197 -8.08 3.95 5.66
N ARG A 198 -9.30 3.49 5.40
CA ARG A 198 -10.06 2.60 6.30
C ARG A 198 -10.68 1.43 5.56
N LYS A 199 -11.21 0.44 6.28
CA LYS A 199 -11.79 -0.78 5.71
C LYS A 199 -10.82 -1.44 4.73
N ILE A 200 -9.57 -1.54 5.15
CA ILE A 200 -8.49 -2.09 4.34
C ILE A 200 -8.62 -3.61 4.31
N GLU A 201 -8.83 -4.16 3.14
CA GLU A 201 -8.88 -5.59 2.87
C GLU A 201 -7.81 -5.95 1.85
N PHE A 202 -7.06 -7.01 2.14
CA PHE A 202 -5.95 -7.45 1.30
C PHE A 202 -5.98 -8.96 1.11
N LYS A 203 -5.75 -9.39 -0.11
CA LYS A 203 -5.65 -10.81 -0.48
C LYS A 203 -4.48 -11.02 -1.42
N GLU A 204 -3.51 -11.84 -1.00
CA GLU A 204 -2.51 -12.37 -1.92
C GLU A 204 -3.16 -13.40 -2.85
N ILE A 205 -2.87 -13.31 -4.14
CA ILE A 205 -3.29 -14.25 -5.17
C ILE A 205 -2.12 -15.21 -5.40
N LYS A 206 -2.37 -16.51 -5.25
CA LYS A 206 -1.39 -17.58 -5.42
C LYS A 206 -1.48 -18.17 -6.80
#